data_99e49d2195fcb89c8705acc7136a0c2e
#
_entry.id   99e49d2195fcb89c8705acc7136a0c2e
#
_cell.length_a   1.000
_cell.length_b   1.000
_cell.length_c   1.000
_cell.angle_alpha   90.00
_cell.angle_beta   90.00
_cell.angle_gamma   90.00
#
_symmetry.space_group_name_H-M   'P 1'
#
loop_
_entity.id
_entity.type
_entity.pdbx_description
1 polymer ?
#
loop_
_entity_poly.entity_id
_entity_poly.type
_entity_poly.pdbx_seq_one_letter_code
_entity_poly.pdbx_strand_id
1 'polypeptide(L)' 'MPEAIDVVLYTKQHNCAPCVEAKEFLTAHQVSYVEKDVEIRENLLELVKQYRLMTVPVLVVNNTPVAGFKQDEYTKLLGL' A
#
# COMPACT_ATOMS: atom_id res chain seq x y z
N MET A 1 10.14 9.23 -21.89
CA MET A 1 9.35 9.70 -20.76
C MET A 1 9.10 8.55 -19.79
N PRO A 2 9.49 8.71 -18.56
CA PRO A 2 9.28 7.61 -17.62
C PRO A 2 7.78 7.42 -17.38
N GLU A 3 7.38 6.18 -17.29
CA GLU A 3 6.00 5.85 -16.97
C GLU A 3 5.71 6.21 -15.53
N ALA A 4 4.54 6.78 -15.30
CA ALA A 4 4.07 7.02 -13.96
C ALA A 4 3.71 5.69 -13.33
N ILE A 5 4.22 5.45 -12.10
CA ILE A 5 3.88 4.27 -11.34
C ILE A 5 2.78 4.66 -10.36
N ASP A 6 1.65 3.97 -10.44
CA ASP A 6 0.57 4.17 -9.49
C ASP A 6 0.86 3.35 -8.25
N VAL A 7 1.13 4.04 -7.15
CA VAL A 7 1.39 3.39 -5.87
C VAL A 7 0.36 3.87 -4.86
N VAL A 8 -0.40 2.93 -4.33
CA VAL A 8 -1.42 3.21 -3.32
C VAL A 8 -1.14 2.31 -2.12
N LEU A 9 -1.19 2.89 -0.94
CA LEU A 9 -1.01 2.13 0.29
C LEU A 9 -2.27 2.26 1.14
N TYR A 10 -2.95 1.13 1.33
CA TYR A 10 -4.11 1.08 2.23
C TYR A 10 -3.60 0.81 3.64
N THR A 11 -3.97 1.66 4.56
CA THR A 11 -3.49 1.60 5.94
C THR A 11 -4.62 1.79 6.93
N LYS A 12 -4.29 1.59 8.19
CA LYS A 12 -5.13 1.94 9.32
C LYS A 12 -4.31 2.89 10.20
N GLN A 13 -4.96 3.93 10.73
CA GLN A 13 -4.22 4.96 11.48
C GLN A 13 -3.88 4.53 12.90
N HIS A 14 -4.61 3.57 13.45
CA HIS A 14 -4.46 3.17 14.85
C HIS A 14 -4.10 1.68 14.94
N ASN A 15 -3.17 1.37 15.83
CA ASN A 15 -2.83 0.00 16.18
C ASN A 15 -2.40 -0.86 14.99
N CYS A 16 -1.57 -0.28 14.12
CA CYS A 16 -1.07 -1.02 12.97
C CYS A 16 0.44 -0.79 12.82
N ALA A 17 1.24 -1.59 13.52
CA ALA A 17 2.69 -1.51 13.42
C ALA A 17 3.19 -1.79 12.00
N PRO A 18 2.70 -2.83 11.30
CA PRO A 18 3.16 -3.07 9.93
C PRO A 18 2.75 -1.95 8.96
N CYS A 19 1.69 -1.21 9.24
CA CYS A 19 1.35 -0.04 8.43
C CYS A 19 2.43 1.04 8.55
N VAL A 20 2.91 1.25 9.77
CA VAL A 20 3.99 2.20 10.03
C VAL A 20 5.27 1.77 9.31
N GLU A 21 5.59 0.49 9.41
CA GLU A 21 6.77 -0.05 8.75
C GLU A 21 6.69 0.12 7.23
N ALA A 22 5.53 -0.12 6.65
CA ALA A 22 5.33 0.05 5.21
C ALA A 22 5.54 1.50 4.80
N LYS A 23 4.99 2.45 5.56
CA LYS A 23 5.17 3.87 5.26
C LYS A 23 6.62 4.29 5.38
N GLU A 24 7.31 3.81 6.40
CA GLU A 24 8.72 4.11 6.59
C GLU A 24 9.57 3.56 5.45
N PHE A 25 9.27 2.35 5.01
CA PHE A 25 9.97 1.74 3.89
C PHE A 25 9.83 2.58 2.63
N LEU A 26 8.59 2.97 2.29
CA LEU A 26 8.34 3.76 1.09
C LEU A 26 9.01 5.13 1.17
N THR A 27 8.96 5.77 2.33
CA THR A 27 9.59 7.05 2.53
C THR A 27 11.10 6.95 2.43
N ALA A 28 11.70 5.91 3.01
CA ALA A 28 13.15 5.72 2.97
C ALA A 28 13.66 5.51 1.54
N HIS A 29 12.84 4.90 0.68
CA HIS A 29 13.20 4.68 -0.71
C HIS A 29 12.70 5.79 -1.64
N GLN A 30 12.19 6.87 -1.06
CA GLN A 30 11.71 8.04 -1.81
C GLN A 30 10.62 7.69 -2.81
N VAL A 31 9.75 6.75 -2.45
CA VAL A 31 8.63 6.36 -3.28
C VAL A 31 7.44 7.24 -2.97
N SER A 32 6.90 7.89 -4.00
CA SER A 32 5.66 8.66 -3.85
C SER A 32 4.47 7.71 -3.88
N TYR A 33 3.54 7.89 -2.97
CA TYR A 33 2.37 7.02 -2.91
C TYR A 33 1.17 7.80 -2.36
N VAL A 34 -0.01 7.27 -2.65
CA VAL A 34 -1.25 7.77 -2.08
C VAL A 34 -1.63 6.85 -0.92
N GLU A 35 -1.80 7.43 0.25
CA GLU A 35 -2.24 6.66 1.41
C GLU A 35 -3.76 6.72 1.51
N LYS A 36 -4.39 5.55 1.63
CA LYS A 36 -5.83 5.45 1.81
C LYS A 36 -6.13 4.77 3.13
N ASP A 37 -6.76 5.53 4.02
CA ASP A 37 -7.10 5.07 5.36
C ASP A 37 -8.37 4.24 5.30
N VAL A 38 -8.27 2.95 5.65
CA VAL A 38 -9.43 2.04 5.61
C VAL A 38 -10.41 2.27 6.77
N GLU A 39 -10.04 3.12 7.73
CA GLU A 39 -11.01 3.57 8.72
C GLU A 39 -12.06 4.48 8.09
N ILE A 40 -11.76 5.03 6.92
CA ILE A 40 -12.73 5.71 6.09
C ILE A 40 -13.45 4.63 5.27
N ARG A 41 -14.75 4.54 5.44
CA ARG A 41 -15.55 3.45 4.86
C ARG A 41 -15.37 3.29 3.37
N GLU A 42 -15.32 4.38 2.63
CA GLU A 42 -15.20 4.34 1.18
C GLU A 42 -13.91 3.66 0.74
N ASN A 43 -12.82 3.92 1.47
CA ASN A 43 -11.54 3.29 1.15
C ASN A 43 -11.56 1.80 1.47
N LEU A 44 -12.19 1.42 2.58
CA LEU A 44 -12.34 0.01 2.92
C LEU A 44 -13.16 -0.73 1.87
N LEU A 45 -14.27 -0.14 1.44
CA LEU A 45 -15.11 -0.76 0.41
C LEU A 45 -14.36 -0.91 -0.90
N GLU A 46 -13.54 0.07 -1.27
CA GLU A 46 -12.72 -0.02 -2.47
C GLU A 46 -11.75 -1.20 -2.39
N LEU A 47 -11.08 -1.34 -1.24
CA LEU A 47 -10.13 -2.43 -1.04
C LEU A 47 -10.82 -3.79 -1.15
N VAL A 48 -11.95 -3.94 -0.48
CA VAL A 48 -12.70 -5.20 -0.49
C VAL A 48 -13.24 -5.53 -1.88
N LYS A 49 -13.84 -4.55 -2.56
CA LYS A 49 -14.46 -4.80 -3.85
C LYS A 49 -13.45 -5.02 -4.94
N GLN A 50 -12.38 -4.25 -4.94
CA GLN A 50 -11.41 -4.27 -6.02
C GLN A 50 -10.39 -5.41 -5.87
N TYR A 51 -9.98 -5.67 -4.64
CA TYR A 51 -8.88 -6.61 -4.39
C TYR A 51 -9.29 -7.80 -3.53
N ARG A 52 -10.51 -7.81 -3.01
CA ARG A 52 -11.03 -8.89 -2.16
C ARG A 52 -10.19 -9.09 -0.91
N LEU A 53 -9.64 -8.01 -0.37
CA LEU A 53 -8.79 -8.02 0.81
C LEU A 53 -9.43 -7.21 1.92
N MET A 54 -9.23 -7.64 3.16
CA MET A 54 -9.73 -6.94 4.35
C MET A 54 -8.63 -6.74 5.38
N THR A 55 -7.38 -6.85 4.95
CA THR A 55 -6.23 -6.67 5.83
C THR A 55 -5.49 -5.40 5.48
N VAL A 56 -4.67 -4.91 6.39
CA VAL A 56 -3.77 -3.78 6.16
C VAL A 56 -2.41 -4.11 6.77
N PRO A 57 -1.33 -3.56 6.24
CA PRO A 57 -1.28 -2.70 5.07
C PRO A 57 -1.45 -3.50 3.77
N VAL A 58 -1.94 -2.84 2.73
CA VAL A 58 -1.95 -3.42 1.39
C VAL A 58 -1.30 -2.40 0.47
N LEU A 59 -0.21 -2.81 -0.18
CA LEU A 59 0.45 -1.98 -1.18
C LEU A 59 -0.06 -2.40 -2.55
N VAL A 60 -0.52 -1.44 -3.33
CA VAL A 60 -0.97 -1.70 -4.70
C VAL A 60 -0.07 -0.92 -5.64
N VAL A 61 0.63 -1.65 -6.50
CA VAL A 61 1.52 -1.06 -7.50
C VAL A 61 0.98 -1.43 -8.87
N ASN A 62 0.52 -0.43 -9.61
CA ASN A 62 -0.08 -0.62 -10.93
C ASN A 62 -1.13 -1.73 -10.92
N ASN A 63 -2.05 -1.66 -9.95
CA ASN A 63 -3.16 -2.60 -9.76
C ASN A 63 -2.75 -3.99 -9.27
N THR A 64 -1.50 -4.19 -8.86
CA THR A 64 -1.06 -5.45 -8.27
C THR A 64 -0.99 -5.30 -6.75
N PRO A 65 -1.84 -6.00 -5.99
CA PRO A 65 -1.86 -5.87 -4.54
C PRO A 65 -0.86 -6.79 -3.85
N VAL A 66 -0.30 -6.30 -2.75
CA VAL A 66 0.52 -7.09 -1.84
C VAL A 66 -0.08 -6.93 -0.44
N ALA A 67 -0.59 -8.01 0.10
CA ALA A 67 -1.17 -8.01 1.44
C ALA A 67 -0.06 -8.10 2.49
N GLY A 68 -0.10 -7.20 3.45
CA GLY A 68 0.89 -7.14 4.51
C GLY A 68 2.14 -6.38 4.09
N PHE A 69 3.08 -6.26 5.04
CA PHE A 69 4.35 -5.61 4.76
C PHE A 69 5.38 -6.67 4.42
N LYS A 70 5.74 -6.75 3.14
CA LYS A 70 6.70 -7.73 2.64
C LYS A 70 7.76 -7.00 1.82
N GLN A 71 8.91 -6.75 2.42
CA GLN A 71 9.97 -5.96 1.80
C GLN A 71 10.40 -6.52 0.44
N ASP A 72 10.53 -7.84 0.33
CA ASP A 72 10.96 -8.46 -0.90
C ASP A 72 10.00 -8.20 -2.05
N GLU A 73 8.71 -8.34 -1.77
CA GLU A 73 7.69 -8.10 -2.79
C GLU A 73 7.57 -6.62 -3.12
N TYR A 74 7.68 -5.77 -2.11
CA TYR A 74 7.68 -4.31 -2.33
C TYR A 74 8.85 -3.90 -3.23
N THR A 75 10.03 -4.41 -2.92
CA THR A 75 11.23 -4.12 -3.70
C THR A 75 11.06 -4.56 -5.15
N LYS A 76 10.53 -5.77 -5.34
CA LYS A 76 10.34 -6.31 -6.68
C LYS A 76 9.34 -5.50 -7.49
N LEU A 77 8.19 -5.18 -6.92
CA LEU A 77 7.14 -4.46 -7.63
C LEU A 77 7.51 -3.01 -7.91
N LEU A 78 8.28 -2.40 -7.03
CA LEU A 78 8.68 -1.01 -7.18
C LEU A 78 9.95 -0.84 -8.00
N GLY A 79 10.61 -1.94 -8.35
CA GLY A 79 11.85 -1.90 -9.12
C GLY A 79 13.04 -1.34 -8.35
N LEU A 80 13.05 -1.56 -7.05
CA LEU A 80 14.13 -1.05 -6.20
C LEU A 80 15.36 -1.95 -6.19
#